data_e4f71857f80db2b4e5c1c3270707b59d
#
_entry.id   e4f71857f80db2b4e5c1c3270707b59d
#
_cell.length_a   1.000
_cell.length_b   1.000
_cell.length_c   1.000
_cell.angle_alpha   90.00
_cell.angle_beta   90.00
_cell.angle_gamma   90.00
#
_symmetry.space_group_name_H-M   'P 1'
#
loop_
_entity.id
_entity.type
_entity.pdbx_description
1 polymer ?
#
loop_
_entity_poly.entity_id
_entity_poly.type
_entity_poly.pdbx_seq_one_letter_code
_entity_poly.pdbx_strand_id
1 'polypeptide(L)'
;MPVKNRFAELQAEITTWRRDLHENPEILFETHRTSALVEEKLKEFGCDEVVTGIGRTGVVGVIKGKSDTGGKVIGLRADMDALPIHEETGLDYASKTANAMHACGHDGHTAMLLGAAKYLSETRNFDG
;
A
#
# COMPACT_ATOMS: atom_id res chain seq x y z
N MET A 1 7.05 -10.82 18.02
CA MET A 1 7.58 -9.47 18.27
C MET A 1 6.41 -8.51 18.50
N PRO A 2 6.48 -7.58 19.47
CA PRO A 2 5.45 -6.57 19.67
C PRO A 2 5.27 -5.70 18.42
N VAL A 3 4.03 -5.33 18.10
CA VAL A 3 3.69 -4.52 16.91
C VAL A 3 4.55 -3.27 16.79
N LYS A 4 4.68 -2.49 17.86
CA LYS A 4 5.44 -1.24 17.84
C LYS A 4 6.91 -1.44 17.43
N ASN A 5 7.57 -2.48 17.96
CA ASN A 5 8.97 -2.74 17.65
C ASN A 5 9.13 -3.15 16.17
N ARG A 6 8.23 -4.00 15.66
CA ARG A 6 8.29 -4.43 14.26
C ARG A 6 8.09 -3.26 13.30
N PHE A 7 7.15 -2.36 13.59
CA PHE A 7 6.95 -1.17 12.76
C PHE A 7 8.13 -0.19 12.83
N ALA A 8 8.83 -0.09 13.96
CA ALA A 8 10.06 0.68 14.04
C ALA A 8 11.16 0.12 13.11
N GLU A 9 11.27 -1.21 13.01
CA GLU A 9 12.18 -1.86 12.06
C GLU A 9 11.77 -1.66 10.59
N LEU A 10 10.47 -1.66 10.30
CA LEU A 10 9.93 -1.48 8.96
C LEU A 10 9.91 -0.01 8.50
N GLN A 11 10.17 0.95 9.38
CA GLN A 11 10.03 2.38 9.10
C GLN A 11 10.78 2.83 7.84
N ALA A 12 12.02 2.41 7.68
CA ALA A 12 12.84 2.80 6.54
C ALA A 12 12.29 2.25 5.22
N GLU A 13 11.83 1.01 5.24
CA GLU A 13 11.26 0.33 4.07
C GLU A 13 9.92 0.97 3.66
N ILE A 14 9.02 1.20 4.62
CA ILE A 14 7.73 1.87 4.39
C ILE A 14 7.96 3.29 3.85
N THR A 15 8.94 4.01 4.38
CA THR A 15 9.32 5.34 3.89
C THR A 15 9.79 5.28 2.43
N THR A 16 10.55 4.26 2.06
CA THR A 16 11.01 4.06 0.68
C THR A 16 9.83 3.84 -0.26
N TRP A 17 8.87 3.00 0.11
CA TRP A 17 7.66 2.79 -0.70
C TRP A 17 6.84 4.07 -0.86
N ARG A 18 6.65 4.80 0.24
CA ARG A 18 5.91 6.06 0.22
C ARG A 18 6.56 7.08 -0.69
N ARG A 19 7.88 7.24 -0.65
CA ARG A 19 8.62 8.19 -1.49
C ARG A 19 8.62 7.79 -2.95
N ASP A 20 8.73 6.50 -3.26
CA ASP A 20 8.61 5.99 -4.61
C ASP A 20 7.23 6.28 -5.23
N LEU A 21 6.17 6.06 -4.46
CA LEU A 21 4.81 6.42 -4.87
C LEU A 21 4.66 7.93 -5.08
N HIS A 22 5.22 8.73 -4.18
CA HIS A 22 5.16 10.19 -4.25
C HIS A 22 5.84 10.76 -5.49
N GLU A 23 6.99 10.20 -5.85
CA GLU A 23 7.74 10.59 -7.05
C GLU A 23 7.04 10.23 -8.36
N ASN A 24 6.17 9.22 -8.33
CA ASN A 24 5.54 8.65 -9.52
C ASN A 24 4.00 8.65 -9.39
N PRO A 25 3.38 9.82 -9.19
CA PRO A 25 1.94 9.91 -9.00
C PRO A 25 1.16 9.58 -10.26
N GLU A 26 0.06 8.89 -10.08
CA GLU A 26 -0.90 8.55 -11.13
C GLU A 26 -2.30 9.04 -10.70
N ILE A 27 -3.07 9.62 -11.61
CA ILE A 27 -4.35 10.26 -11.30
C ILE A 27 -5.53 9.40 -11.71
N LEU A 28 -6.67 9.58 -11.03
CA LEU A 28 -7.94 8.90 -11.31
C LEU A 28 -7.78 7.37 -11.28
N PHE A 29 -8.33 6.69 -12.26
CA PHE A 29 -8.28 5.23 -12.41
C PHE A 29 -7.10 4.75 -13.29
N GLU A 30 -6.15 5.61 -13.58
CA GLU A 30 -4.96 5.28 -14.39
C GLU A 30 -3.74 4.96 -13.51
N THR A 31 -3.99 4.28 -12.37
CA THR A 31 -2.97 3.93 -11.36
C THR A 31 -2.29 2.59 -11.67
N HIS A 32 -1.85 2.40 -12.92
CA HIS A 32 -1.32 1.12 -13.40
C HIS A 32 0.03 0.75 -12.77
N ARG A 33 0.95 1.70 -12.67
CA ARG A 33 2.26 1.48 -12.02
C ARG A 33 2.09 1.24 -10.52
N THR A 34 1.28 2.05 -9.87
CA THR A 34 0.98 1.93 -8.45
C THR A 34 0.33 0.57 -8.14
N SER A 35 -0.64 0.16 -8.95
CA SER A 35 -1.28 -1.15 -8.86
C SER A 35 -0.27 -2.30 -9.00
N ALA A 36 0.64 -2.22 -9.97
CA ALA A 36 1.67 -3.23 -10.18
C ALA A 36 2.63 -3.33 -8.98
N LEU A 37 3.03 -2.19 -8.40
CA LEU A 37 3.85 -2.17 -7.18
C LEU A 37 3.12 -2.84 -6.01
N VAL A 38 1.85 -2.50 -5.80
CA VAL A 38 1.03 -3.08 -4.72
C VAL A 38 0.88 -4.59 -4.91
N GLU A 39 0.59 -5.04 -6.12
CA GLU A 39 0.51 -6.47 -6.46
C GLU A 39 1.81 -7.20 -6.14
N GLU A 40 2.95 -6.67 -6.60
CA GLU A 40 4.28 -7.22 -6.33
C GLU A 40 4.53 -7.37 -4.84
N LYS A 41 4.29 -6.31 -4.05
CA LYS A 41 4.50 -6.33 -2.61
C LYS A 41 3.60 -7.30 -1.88
N LEU A 42 2.33 -7.37 -2.21
CA LEU A 42 1.40 -8.32 -1.58
C LEU A 42 1.80 -9.78 -1.88
N LYS A 43 2.28 -10.08 -3.08
CA LYS A 43 2.84 -11.40 -3.43
C LYS A 43 4.14 -11.69 -2.66
N GLU A 44 5.04 -10.72 -2.60
CA GLU A 44 6.30 -10.81 -1.84
C GLU A 44 6.06 -11.09 -0.35
N PHE A 45 5.04 -10.48 0.24
CA PHE A 45 4.67 -10.69 1.64
C PHE A 45 4.04 -12.05 1.91
N GLY A 46 3.69 -12.80 0.87
CA GLY A 46 3.07 -14.11 1.00
C GLY A 46 1.58 -14.05 1.34
N CYS A 47 0.85 -13.08 0.82
CA CYS A 47 -0.62 -13.10 0.88
C CYS A 47 -1.15 -14.38 0.27
N ASP A 48 -2.20 -14.96 0.86
CA ASP A 48 -2.78 -16.23 0.41
C ASP A 48 -3.42 -16.13 -0.97
N GLU A 49 -3.92 -14.95 -1.31
CA GLU A 49 -4.48 -14.63 -2.62
C GLU A 49 -4.20 -13.16 -2.92
N VAL A 50 -3.91 -12.85 -4.18
CA VAL A 50 -3.79 -11.47 -4.69
C VAL A 50 -4.61 -11.36 -5.97
N VAL A 51 -5.63 -10.50 -5.95
CA VAL A 51 -6.55 -10.27 -7.08
C VAL A 51 -6.35 -8.86 -7.60
N THR A 52 -6.22 -8.72 -8.91
CA THR A 52 -6.00 -7.43 -9.60
C THR A 52 -7.15 -7.08 -10.53
N GLY A 53 -7.17 -5.86 -11.03
CA GLY A 53 -8.16 -5.40 -12.02
C GLY A 53 -9.54 -5.08 -11.45
N ILE A 54 -9.68 -5.00 -10.14
CA ILE A 54 -10.95 -4.63 -9.49
C ILE A 54 -11.18 -3.13 -9.71
N GLY A 55 -12.31 -2.76 -10.31
CA GLY A 55 -12.60 -1.37 -10.65
C GLY A 55 -11.53 -0.73 -11.54
N ARG A 56 -10.92 -1.49 -12.44
CA ARG A 56 -9.82 -1.20 -13.39
C ARG A 56 -8.44 -1.49 -12.83
N THR A 57 -7.99 -0.79 -11.78
CA THR A 57 -6.61 -0.89 -11.24
C THR A 57 -6.56 -1.31 -9.77
N GLY A 58 -7.69 -1.60 -9.14
CA GLY A 58 -7.72 -2.04 -7.75
C GLY A 58 -7.05 -3.39 -7.55
N VAL A 59 -6.38 -3.53 -6.40
CA VAL A 59 -5.71 -4.76 -5.97
C VAL A 59 -6.24 -5.17 -4.61
N VAL A 60 -6.53 -6.44 -4.43
CA VAL A 60 -6.96 -7.03 -3.15
C VAL A 60 -6.03 -8.16 -2.77
N GLY A 61 -5.42 -8.07 -1.60
CA GLY A 61 -4.69 -9.16 -0.97
C GLY A 61 -5.52 -9.81 0.12
N VAL A 62 -5.56 -11.13 0.16
CA VAL A 62 -6.20 -11.90 1.22
C VAL A 62 -5.12 -12.49 2.12
N ILE A 63 -5.25 -12.28 3.42
CA ILE A 63 -4.34 -12.82 4.43
C ILE A 63 -5.18 -13.63 5.42
N LYS A 64 -4.96 -14.92 5.46
CA LYS A 64 -5.63 -15.83 6.41
C LYS A 64 -4.87 -15.85 7.72
N GLY A 65 -5.60 -15.74 8.83
CA GLY A 65 -5.07 -15.91 10.18
C GLY A 65 -4.64 -17.34 10.47
N LYS A 66 -4.12 -17.56 11.68
CA LYS A 66 -3.78 -18.92 12.17
C LYS A 66 -5.01 -19.80 12.40
N SER A 67 -6.16 -19.19 12.59
CA SER A 67 -7.45 -19.86 12.76
C SER A 67 -8.55 -19.08 12.04
N ASP A 68 -9.66 -19.75 11.80
CA ASP A 68 -10.89 -19.16 11.26
C ASP A 68 -12.10 -19.83 11.93
N THR A 69 -12.23 -19.60 13.23
CA THR A 69 -13.30 -20.21 14.03
C THR A 69 -14.64 -19.51 13.90
N GLY A 70 -14.61 -18.22 13.54
CA GLY A 70 -15.80 -17.38 13.47
C GLY A 70 -16.25 -17.00 12.06
N GLY A 71 -15.52 -17.38 11.00
CA GLY A 71 -15.80 -17.01 9.62
C GLY A 71 -15.81 -15.49 9.37
N LYS A 72 -15.12 -14.71 10.22
CA LYS A 72 -15.12 -13.24 10.13
C LYS A 72 -14.05 -12.75 9.18
N VAL A 73 -14.40 -11.71 8.42
CA VAL A 73 -13.49 -11.03 7.51
C VAL A 73 -13.48 -9.52 7.81
N ILE A 74 -12.31 -8.95 7.91
CA ILE A 74 -12.12 -7.49 8.01
C ILE A 74 -11.52 -6.98 6.71
N GLY A 75 -12.15 -5.96 6.12
CA GLY A 75 -11.60 -5.24 4.98
C GLY A 75 -10.86 -3.99 5.44
N LEU A 76 -9.62 -3.83 4.98
CA LEU A 76 -8.83 -2.60 5.13
C LEU A 76 -8.63 -1.99 3.74
N ARG A 77 -8.75 -0.67 3.63
CA ARG A 77 -8.67 0.04 2.35
C ARG A 77 -7.66 1.18 2.39
N ALA A 78 -6.94 1.34 1.29
CA ALA A 78 -6.19 2.56 0.97
C ALA A 78 -6.47 2.95 -0.48
N ASP A 79 -6.55 4.26 -0.72
CA ASP A 79 -6.62 4.84 -2.05
C ASP A 79 -5.23 5.01 -2.65
N MET A 80 -5.14 5.01 -3.98
CA MET A 80 -3.87 4.99 -4.70
C MET A 80 -3.67 6.19 -5.64
N ASP A 81 -4.72 6.97 -5.89
CA ASP A 81 -4.69 8.05 -6.87
C ASP A 81 -4.07 9.34 -6.31
N ALA A 82 -3.45 10.09 -7.19
CA ALA A 82 -2.94 11.42 -6.96
C ALA A 82 -3.90 12.49 -7.50
N LEU A 83 -3.55 13.75 -7.26
CA LEU A 83 -4.33 14.90 -7.74
C LEU A 83 -3.65 15.58 -8.94
N PRO A 84 -4.43 16.23 -9.84
CA PRO A 84 -3.88 17.00 -10.96
C PRO A 84 -3.38 18.38 -10.48
N ILE A 85 -2.34 18.36 -9.64
CA ILE A 85 -1.73 19.55 -9.03
C ILE A 85 -0.24 19.52 -9.36
N HIS A 86 0.33 20.70 -9.69
CA HIS A 86 1.77 20.86 -9.83
C HIS A 86 2.42 20.91 -8.44
N GLU A 87 3.45 20.09 -8.22
CA GLU A 87 4.19 20.08 -6.96
C GLU A 87 5.25 21.19 -6.93
N GLU A 88 5.23 21.98 -5.86
CA GLU A 88 6.16 23.09 -5.60
C GLU A 88 6.95 22.91 -4.30
N THR A 89 7.02 21.70 -3.77
CA THR A 89 7.64 21.43 -2.46
C THR A 89 9.17 21.53 -2.49
N GLY A 90 9.80 21.26 -3.62
CA GLY A 90 11.27 21.22 -3.75
C GLY A 90 11.93 20.07 -2.99
N LEU A 91 11.17 19.03 -2.62
CA LEU A 91 11.69 17.84 -1.94
C LEU A 91 12.53 16.97 -2.90
N ASP A 92 13.50 16.25 -2.36
CA ASP A 92 14.34 15.32 -3.14
C ASP A 92 13.51 14.22 -3.81
N TYR A 93 12.36 13.89 -3.28
CA TYR A 93 11.40 12.91 -3.80
C TYR A 93 10.11 13.56 -4.34
N ALA A 94 10.20 14.82 -4.78
CA ALA A 94 9.09 15.49 -5.43
C ALA A 94 8.62 14.75 -6.69
N SER A 95 7.37 14.96 -7.08
CA SER A 95 6.78 14.36 -8.27
C SER A 95 7.65 14.56 -9.52
N LYS A 96 7.86 13.50 -10.26
CA LYS A 96 8.51 13.49 -11.57
C LYS A 96 7.53 13.69 -12.72
N THR A 97 6.24 13.76 -12.42
CA THR A 97 5.15 13.91 -13.39
C THR A 97 4.60 15.33 -13.32
N ALA A 98 4.68 16.06 -14.43
CA ALA A 98 4.11 17.40 -14.49
C ALA A 98 2.60 17.37 -14.22
N ASN A 99 2.13 18.32 -13.39
CA ASN A 99 0.72 18.45 -13.03
C ASN A 99 0.09 17.21 -12.39
N ALA A 100 0.87 16.41 -11.68
CA ALA A 100 0.38 15.35 -10.81
C ALA A 100 1.17 15.34 -9.50
N MET A 101 0.46 15.24 -8.38
CA MET A 101 1.06 15.22 -7.05
C MET A 101 0.18 14.44 -6.08
N HIS A 102 0.81 13.66 -5.20
CA HIS A 102 0.15 13.09 -4.04
C HIS A 102 -0.09 14.14 -2.94
N ALA A 103 -1.00 15.10 -3.23
CA ALA A 103 -1.31 16.20 -2.34
C ALA A 103 -2.41 15.87 -1.29
N CYS A 104 -3.04 14.70 -1.39
CA CYS A 104 -4.04 14.21 -0.44
C CYS A 104 -3.49 13.15 0.53
N GLY A 105 -2.26 12.69 0.34
CA GLY A 105 -1.62 11.70 1.20
C GLY A 105 -1.94 10.24 0.88
N HIS A 106 -2.50 9.94 -0.29
CA HIS A 106 -2.81 8.56 -0.69
C HIS A 106 -1.56 7.67 -0.88
N ASP A 107 -0.41 8.26 -1.19
CA ASP A 107 0.90 7.62 -1.12
C ASP A 107 1.23 7.08 0.28
N GLY A 108 0.92 7.89 1.31
CA GLY A 108 1.02 7.49 2.71
C GLY A 108 0.02 6.40 3.09
N HIS A 109 -1.25 6.51 2.64
CA HIS A 109 -2.28 5.51 2.89
C HIS A 109 -1.86 4.15 2.30
N THR A 110 -1.42 4.12 1.07
CA THR A 110 -0.93 2.91 0.39
C THR A 110 0.27 2.30 1.11
N ALA A 111 1.28 3.11 1.46
CA ALA A 111 2.47 2.65 2.16
C ALA A 111 2.15 2.09 3.57
N MET A 112 1.24 2.75 4.31
CA MET A 112 0.81 2.26 5.62
C MET A 112 0.06 0.93 5.51
N LEU A 113 -0.82 0.77 4.52
CA LEU A 113 -1.55 -0.47 4.33
C LEU A 113 -0.64 -1.61 3.88
N LEU A 114 0.36 -1.34 3.04
CA LEU A 114 1.41 -2.30 2.69
C LEU A 114 2.21 -2.74 3.93
N GLY A 115 2.57 -1.80 4.81
CA GLY A 115 3.23 -2.11 6.08
C GLY A 115 2.37 -3.00 6.98
N ALA A 116 1.08 -2.71 7.08
CA ALA A 116 0.13 -3.55 7.81
C ALA A 116 0.01 -4.95 7.20
N ALA A 117 -0.11 -5.05 5.87
CA ALA A 117 -0.17 -6.32 5.16
C ALA A 117 1.09 -7.17 5.40
N LYS A 118 2.28 -6.57 5.32
CA LYS A 118 3.54 -7.25 5.63
C LYS A 118 3.55 -7.81 7.04
N TYR A 119 3.22 -7.00 8.04
CA TYR A 119 3.17 -7.44 9.43
C TYR A 119 2.14 -8.56 9.65
N LEU A 120 0.94 -8.42 9.12
CA LEU A 120 -0.11 -9.43 9.25
C LEU A 120 0.25 -10.75 8.57
N SER A 121 0.89 -10.69 7.40
CA SER A 121 1.36 -11.89 6.69
C SER A 121 2.49 -12.61 7.43
N GLU A 122 3.41 -11.86 8.06
CA GLU A 122 4.51 -12.43 8.85
C GLU A 122 4.02 -13.12 10.12
N THR A 123 3.05 -12.54 10.80
CA THR A 123 2.63 -13.01 12.13
C THR A 123 1.43 -13.93 12.09
N ARG A 124 0.45 -13.62 11.27
CA ARG A 124 -0.86 -14.32 11.16
C ARG A 124 -1.54 -14.54 12.51
N ASN A 125 -1.24 -13.73 13.51
CA ASN A 125 -1.69 -13.89 14.88
C ASN A 125 -3.09 -13.29 15.11
N PHE A 126 -4.05 -13.79 14.34
CA PHE A 126 -5.46 -13.41 14.40
C PHE A 126 -6.35 -14.56 13.95
N ASP A 127 -7.65 -14.45 14.20
CA ASP A 127 -8.69 -15.39 13.82
C ASP A 127 -9.55 -14.81 12.67
N GLY A 128 -9.69 -15.56 11.57
CA GLY A 128 -10.38 -15.09 10.38
C GLY A 128 -9.48 -14.66 9.26
#